data_79ba5758234ffbfe56502adfcabae596
#
_entry.id   79ba5758234ffbfe56502adfcabae596
#
_cell.length_a   1.000
_cell.length_b   1.000
_cell.length_c   1.000
_cell.angle_alpha   90.00
_cell.angle_beta   90.00
_cell.angle_gamma   90.00
#
_symmetry.space_group_name_H-M   'P 1'
#
loop_
_entity.id
_entity.type
_entity.pdbx_description
1 polymer ?
#
loop_
_entity_poly.entity_id
_entity_poly.type
_entity_poly.pdbx_seq_one_letter_code
_entity_poly.pdbx_strand_id
1 'polypeptide(L)'
;MAEYVTTTDALVALNGTIPFSSVSIPCNTGNVVPLAVGVLNLRGGNTNRFARYQVRVQANVQIPEGGAVTPIAVGIALNGAVLPESIAIVTPAAVEEYWHINTEAIITVPCGCCVTVSAVYVDGTEDDASTTPTPSITVRRNASITVARTA
;
A
#
# COMPACT_ATOMS: atom_id res chain seq x y z
N MET A 1 -4.16 -16.99 1.13
CA MET A 1 -3.11 -15.98 0.90
C MET A 1 -3.14 -15.53 -0.55
N ALA A 2 -2.90 -14.28 -0.79
CA ALA A 2 -2.77 -13.73 -2.15
C ALA A 2 -1.63 -12.72 -2.17
N GLU A 3 -0.94 -12.62 -3.29
CA GLU A 3 0.14 -11.64 -3.49
C GLU A 3 0.01 -11.00 -4.86
N TYR A 4 0.09 -9.69 -4.87
CA TYR A 4 0.05 -8.87 -6.09
C TYR A 4 1.31 -8.05 -6.16
N VAL A 5 1.85 -7.88 -7.34
CA VAL A 5 3.15 -7.24 -7.56
C VAL A 5 3.07 -6.16 -8.63
N THR A 6 4.01 -5.23 -8.56
CA THR A 6 4.25 -4.22 -9.60
C THR A 6 5.25 -4.77 -10.60
N THR A 7 4.93 -4.77 -11.88
CA THR A 7 5.78 -5.33 -12.95
C THR A 7 6.63 -4.30 -13.66
N THR A 8 6.29 -3.02 -13.54
CA THR A 8 7.03 -1.90 -14.12
C THR A 8 7.25 -0.82 -13.09
N ASP A 9 8.32 -0.03 -13.23
CA ASP A 9 8.53 1.14 -12.38
C ASP A 9 7.37 2.12 -12.59
N ALA A 10 6.82 2.62 -11.50
CA ALA A 10 5.64 3.48 -11.51
C ALA A 10 5.90 4.81 -10.82
N LEU A 11 5.39 5.87 -11.39
CA LEU A 11 5.36 7.19 -10.77
C LEU A 11 4.02 7.33 -10.03
N VAL A 12 4.08 7.50 -8.72
CA VAL A 12 2.90 7.59 -7.85
C VAL A 12 2.78 9.01 -7.31
N ALA A 13 1.67 9.67 -7.60
CA ALA A 13 1.39 11.02 -7.11
C ALA A 13 1.03 10.99 -5.61
N LEU A 14 1.18 12.12 -4.94
CA LEU A 14 0.75 12.28 -3.54
C LEU A 14 -0.74 11.91 -3.42
N ASN A 15 -1.07 11.09 -2.43
CA ASN A 15 -2.38 10.47 -2.21
C ASN A 15 -2.79 9.48 -3.31
N GLY A 16 -1.88 9.14 -4.21
CA GLY A 16 -2.10 8.11 -5.23
C GLY A 16 -1.84 6.71 -4.72
N THR A 17 -2.41 5.74 -5.41
CA THR A 17 -2.30 4.32 -5.09
C THR A 17 -1.13 3.68 -5.83
N ILE A 18 -0.37 2.84 -5.14
CA ILE A 18 0.68 2.04 -5.77
C ILE A 18 0.02 0.99 -6.66
N PRO A 19 0.38 0.91 -7.96
CA PRO A 19 -0.24 -0.02 -8.90
C PRO A 19 0.34 -1.43 -8.76
N PHE A 20 -0.40 -2.35 -8.18
CA PHE A 20 -0.08 -3.77 -8.17
C PHE A 20 -0.81 -4.44 -9.33
N SER A 21 -0.18 -4.51 -10.47
CA SER A 21 -0.83 -4.86 -11.74
C SER A 21 -0.80 -6.35 -12.09
N SER A 22 -0.01 -7.14 -11.37
CA SER A 22 0.18 -8.56 -11.67
C SER A 22 -0.07 -9.41 -10.42
N VAL A 23 -0.55 -10.64 -10.64
CA VAL A 23 -0.79 -11.61 -9.57
C VAL A 23 0.40 -12.54 -9.48
N SER A 24 1.08 -12.55 -8.32
CA SER A 24 2.15 -13.50 -8.03
C SER A 24 1.60 -14.79 -7.39
N ILE A 25 0.73 -14.62 -6.40
CA ILE A 25 0.05 -15.74 -5.74
C ILE A 25 -1.45 -15.47 -5.80
N PRO A 26 -2.23 -16.25 -6.59
CA PRO A 26 -3.67 -16.06 -6.69
C PRO A 26 -4.40 -16.52 -5.44
N CYS A 27 -5.51 -15.86 -5.12
CA CYS A 27 -6.39 -16.29 -4.05
C CYS A 27 -7.32 -17.40 -4.53
N ASN A 28 -7.19 -18.59 -3.96
CA ASN A 28 -7.99 -19.76 -4.34
C ASN A 28 -9.39 -19.77 -3.74
N THR A 29 -9.65 -18.98 -2.71
CA THR A 29 -10.91 -18.98 -1.96
C THR A 29 -11.90 -17.89 -2.41
N GLY A 30 -11.48 -16.96 -3.27
CA GLY A 30 -12.31 -15.84 -3.69
C GLY A 30 -12.53 -14.76 -2.62
N ASN A 31 -11.82 -14.85 -1.50
CA ASN A 31 -11.94 -13.88 -0.41
C ASN A 31 -11.18 -12.58 -0.69
N VAL A 32 -10.23 -12.62 -1.59
CA VAL A 32 -9.45 -11.46 -2.03
C VAL A 32 -9.63 -11.32 -3.53
N VAL A 33 -10.20 -10.22 -3.97
CA VAL A 33 -10.53 -9.99 -5.38
C VAL A 33 -9.99 -8.62 -5.81
N PRO A 34 -9.20 -8.52 -6.88
CA PRO A 34 -8.78 -7.23 -7.40
C PRO A 34 -9.99 -6.48 -7.99
N LEU A 35 -10.21 -5.23 -7.58
CA LEU A 35 -11.24 -4.37 -8.13
C LEU A 35 -10.70 -3.42 -9.20
N ALA A 36 -9.52 -2.89 -8.95
CA ALA A 36 -8.82 -1.98 -9.85
C ALA A 36 -7.32 -2.18 -9.66
N VAL A 37 -6.51 -1.53 -10.48
CA VAL A 37 -5.05 -1.60 -10.32
C VAL A 37 -4.65 -1.03 -8.96
N GLY A 38 -4.09 -1.88 -8.11
CA GLY A 38 -3.68 -1.53 -6.76
C GLY A 38 -4.79 -1.53 -5.70
N VAL A 39 -6.04 -1.83 -6.05
CA VAL A 39 -7.16 -1.89 -5.10
C VAL A 39 -7.68 -3.31 -4.99
N LEU A 40 -7.64 -3.85 -3.79
CA LEU A 40 -8.10 -5.21 -3.49
C LEU A 40 -9.36 -5.16 -2.63
N ASN A 41 -10.31 -6.04 -2.95
CA ASN A 41 -11.52 -6.23 -2.17
C ASN A 41 -11.36 -7.45 -1.26
N LEU A 42 -11.48 -7.24 0.04
CA LEU A 42 -11.44 -8.30 1.05
C LEU A 42 -12.86 -8.61 1.49
N ARG A 43 -13.22 -9.90 1.46
CA ARG A 43 -14.56 -10.37 1.79
C ARG A 43 -14.60 -11.02 3.17
N GLY A 44 -15.64 -10.73 3.93
CA GLY A 44 -15.97 -11.43 5.16
C GLY A 44 -16.49 -12.84 4.88
N GLY A 45 -16.38 -13.72 5.86
CA GLY A 45 -16.95 -15.07 5.77
C GLY A 45 -18.47 -15.05 5.91
N ASN A 46 -19.11 -16.16 5.52
CA ASN A 46 -20.55 -16.33 5.64
C ASN A 46 -20.98 -16.94 6.97
N THR A 47 -20.06 -17.57 7.71
CA THR A 47 -20.35 -18.35 8.90
C THR A 47 -19.81 -17.74 10.19
N ASN A 48 -18.78 -16.88 10.10
CA ASN A 48 -18.15 -16.23 11.25
C ASN A 48 -18.59 -14.77 11.33
N ARG A 49 -18.59 -14.20 12.53
CA ARG A 49 -18.95 -12.79 12.73
C ARG A 49 -18.04 -11.83 11.97
N PHE A 50 -16.80 -12.22 11.77
CA PHE A 50 -15.81 -11.41 11.06
C PHE A 50 -14.74 -12.31 10.46
N ALA A 51 -14.01 -11.76 9.50
CA ALA A 51 -12.74 -12.32 9.00
C ALA A 51 -11.63 -11.32 9.30
N ARG A 52 -10.44 -11.80 9.63
CA ARG A 52 -9.25 -10.97 9.80
C ARG A 52 -8.24 -11.28 8.74
N TYR A 53 -7.66 -10.23 8.20
CA TYR A 53 -6.62 -10.31 7.18
C TYR A 53 -5.39 -9.54 7.64
N GLN A 54 -4.24 -10.15 7.45
CA GLN A 54 -2.97 -9.47 7.55
C GLN A 54 -2.60 -8.96 6.17
N VAL A 55 -2.45 -7.65 6.04
CA VAL A 55 -2.06 -6.98 4.80
C VAL A 55 -0.66 -6.43 4.98
N ARG A 56 0.25 -6.85 4.12
CA ARG A 56 1.64 -6.43 4.14
C ARG A 56 2.01 -5.79 2.82
N VAL A 57 2.59 -4.62 2.87
CA VAL A 57 3.07 -3.88 1.70
C VAL A 57 4.58 -3.70 1.83
N GLN A 58 5.30 -3.97 0.75
CA GLN A 58 6.72 -3.68 0.66
C GLN A 58 7.04 -3.07 -0.69
N ALA A 59 7.92 -2.09 -0.69
CA ALA A 59 8.32 -1.39 -1.89
C ALA A 59 9.71 -0.80 -1.74
N ASN A 60 10.39 -0.61 -2.86
CA ASN A 60 11.55 0.26 -2.94
C ASN A 60 11.13 1.56 -3.62
N VAL A 61 11.34 2.66 -2.94
CA VAL A 61 10.88 3.99 -3.36
C VAL A 61 12.04 4.96 -3.49
N GLN A 62 11.89 5.92 -4.38
CA GLN A 62 12.86 7.00 -4.54
C GLN A 62 12.17 8.31 -4.86
N ILE A 63 12.87 9.40 -4.62
CA ILE A 63 12.48 10.73 -5.09
C ILE A 63 12.96 10.84 -6.54
N PRO A 64 12.06 11.14 -7.51
CA PRO A 64 12.45 11.25 -8.90
C PRO A 64 13.35 12.47 -9.16
N GLU A 65 14.01 12.47 -10.29
CA GLU A 65 14.84 13.59 -10.75
C GLU A 65 14.05 14.91 -10.72
N GLY A 66 14.67 15.96 -10.21
CA GLY A 66 14.05 17.27 -10.06
C GLY A 66 13.27 17.46 -8.75
N GLY A 67 13.10 16.44 -7.95
CA GLY A 67 12.49 16.55 -6.63
C GLY A 67 13.48 17.02 -5.56
N ALA A 68 12.96 17.40 -4.41
CA ALA A 68 13.76 17.73 -3.22
C ALA A 68 13.72 16.56 -2.23
N VAL A 69 14.81 16.39 -1.47
CA VAL A 69 14.89 15.36 -0.43
C VAL A 69 13.87 15.66 0.67
N THR A 70 12.86 14.81 0.78
CA THR A 70 11.77 14.90 1.77
C THR A 70 11.41 13.52 2.29
N PRO A 71 10.82 13.41 3.48
CA PRO A 71 10.29 12.13 3.96
C PRO A 71 9.24 11.57 3.00
N ILE A 72 9.33 10.27 2.74
CA ILE A 72 8.34 9.51 1.96
C ILE A 72 7.57 8.64 2.93
N ALA A 73 6.26 8.73 2.91
CA ALA A 73 5.39 7.90 3.72
C ALA A 73 4.46 7.06 2.84
N VAL A 74 4.31 5.79 3.21
CA VAL A 74 3.37 4.86 2.56
C VAL A 74 2.49 4.27 3.65
N GLY A 75 1.20 4.29 3.43
CA GLY A 75 0.23 3.71 4.34
C GLY A 75 -0.74 2.76 3.64
N ILE A 76 -1.45 1.98 4.42
CA ILE A 76 -2.52 1.11 3.94
C ILE A 76 -3.84 1.87 4.10
N ALA A 77 -4.57 2.03 3.01
CA ALA A 77 -5.88 2.64 3.01
C ALA A 77 -6.97 1.58 3.11
N LEU A 78 -7.91 1.80 4.02
CA LEU A 78 -9.10 0.98 4.20
C LEU A 78 -10.31 1.78 3.72
N ASN A 79 -11.00 1.29 2.68
CA ASN A 79 -12.11 2.00 2.04
C ASN A 79 -11.75 3.44 1.61
N GLY A 80 -10.51 3.63 1.16
CA GLY A 80 -10.00 4.93 0.71
C GLY A 80 -9.44 5.83 1.80
N ALA A 81 -9.56 5.46 3.07
CA ALA A 81 -9.01 6.23 4.19
C ALA A 81 -7.75 5.54 4.74
N VAL A 82 -6.65 6.26 4.81
CA VAL A 82 -5.38 5.73 5.30
C VAL A 82 -5.47 5.44 6.80
N LEU A 83 -5.05 4.24 7.19
CA LEU A 83 -4.94 3.86 8.59
C LEU A 83 -3.67 4.49 9.19
N PRO A 84 -3.80 5.36 10.20
CA PRO A 84 -2.63 6.05 10.77
C PRO A 84 -1.57 5.09 11.31
N GLU A 85 -1.98 3.98 11.89
CA GLU A 85 -1.07 2.97 12.46
C GLU A 85 -0.27 2.19 11.39
N SER A 86 -0.67 2.27 10.13
CA SER A 86 0.00 1.60 9.02
C SER A 86 1.02 2.47 8.29
N ILE A 87 1.17 3.73 8.67
CA ILE A 87 2.06 4.65 7.97
C ILE A 87 3.51 4.33 8.32
N ALA A 88 4.30 4.03 7.30
CA ALA A 88 5.75 3.87 7.38
C ALA A 88 6.43 5.05 6.69
N ILE A 89 7.48 5.58 7.30
CA ILE A 89 8.17 6.77 6.81
C ILE A 89 9.65 6.44 6.59
N VAL A 90 10.18 6.87 5.45
CA VAL A 90 11.61 6.81 5.14
C VAL A 90 12.05 8.11 4.50
N THR A 91 13.24 8.59 4.86
CA THR A 91 13.83 9.79 4.25
C THR A 91 15.06 9.38 3.46
N PRO A 92 15.02 9.35 2.11
CA PRO A 92 16.20 9.05 1.31
C PRO A 92 17.30 10.09 1.53
N ALA A 93 18.55 9.65 1.48
CA ALA A 93 19.69 10.55 1.65
C ALA A 93 19.93 11.46 0.43
N ALA A 94 19.48 11.01 -0.75
CA ALA A 94 19.65 11.74 -2.01
C ALA A 94 18.48 11.44 -2.96
N VAL A 95 18.30 12.35 -3.94
CA VAL A 95 17.39 12.14 -5.07
C VAL A 95 17.88 10.96 -5.91
N GLU A 96 16.95 10.18 -6.47
CA GLU A 96 17.20 8.98 -7.27
C GLU A 96 17.87 7.82 -6.51
N GLU A 97 17.88 7.85 -5.18
CA GLU A 97 18.34 6.77 -4.33
C GLU A 97 17.15 5.93 -3.84
N TYR A 98 17.16 4.63 -4.14
CA TYR A 98 16.10 3.72 -3.69
C TYR A 98 16.27 3.34 -2.23
N TRP A 99 15.20 3.46 -1.47
CA TRP A 99 15.11 3.03 -0.08
C TRP A 99 13.94 2.10 0.09
N HIS A 100 14.15 1.07 0.91
CA HIS A 100 13.11 0.09 1.20
C HIS A 100 12.12 0.63 2.23
N ILE A 101 10.84 0.46 1.93
CA ILE A 101 9.76 0.79 2.86
C ILE A 101 8.81 -0.40 2.93
N ASN A 102 8.38 -0.74 4.14
CA ASN A 102 7.38 -1.77 4.35
C ASN A 102 6.42 -1.36 5.45
N THR A 103 5.20 -1.84 5.35
CA THR A 103 4.15 -1.61 6.35
C THR A 103 3.19 -2.77 6.38
N GLU A 104 2.48 -2.90 7.48
CA GLU A 104 1.58 -4.00 7.74
C GLU A 104 0.38 -3.50 8.54
N ALA A 105 -0.79 -4.07 8.29
CA ALA A 105 -1.99 -3.82 9.08
C ALA A 105 -2.83 -5.09 9.18
N ILE A 106 -3.59 -5.20 10.26
CA ILE A 106 -4.60 -6.25 10.42
C ILE A 106 -5.95 -5.61 10.21
N ILE A 107 -6.67 -6.13 9.22
CA ILE A 107 -7.97 -5.63 8.79
C ILE A 107 -9.06 -6.59 9.23
N THR A 108 -10.07 -6.08 9.91
CA THR A 108 -11.26 -6.86 10.29
C THR A 108 -12.40 -6.56 9.33
N VAL A 109 -12.94 -7.61 8.73
CA VAL A 109 -14.06 -7.52 7.77
C VAL A 109 -15.28 -8.19 8.38
N PRO A 110 -16.39 -7.48 8.57
CA PRO A 110 -17.63 -8.07 9.12
C PRO A 110 -18.21 -9.15 8.21
N CYS A 111 -18.94 -10.08 8.80
CA CYS A 111 -19.65 -11.14 8.06
C CYS A 111 -20.63 -10.52 7.05
N GLY A 112 -20.65 -11.08 5.84
CA GLY A 112 -21.52 -10.62 4.77
C GLY A 112 -21.13 -9.27 4.16
N CYS A 113 -20.03 -8.69 4.59
CA CYS A 113 -19.54 -7.40 4.14
C CYS A 113 -18.23 -7.54 3.38
N CYS A 114 -17.77 -6.46 2.78
CA CYS A 114 -16.47 -6.36 2.14
C CYS A 114 -15.83 -4.98 2.38
N VAL A 115 -14.52 -4.94 2.33
CA VAL A 115 -13.75 -3.69 2.42
C VAL A 115 -12.69 -3.67 1.34
N THR A 116 -12.28 -2.48 0.92
CA THR A 116 -11.16 -2.33 -0.02
C THR A 116 -9.89 -1.95 0.72
N VAL A 117 -8.76 -2.47 0.25
CA VAL A 117 -7.43 -2.09 0.73
C VAL A 117 -6.55 -1.68 -0.43
N SER A 118 -5.67 -0.74 -0.18
CA SER A 118 -4.68 -0.27 -1.15
C SER A 118 -3.47 0.29 -0.40
N ALA A 119 -2.34 0.39 -1.09
CA ALA A 119 -1.17 1.10 -0.59
C ALA A 119 -1.13 2.48 -1.21
N VAL A 120 -0.94 3.51 -0.40
CA VAL A 120 -1.04 4.91 -0.82
C VAL A 120 0.21 5.67 -0.41
N TYR A 121 0.73 6.51 -1.31
CA TYR A 121 1.75 7.49 -0.95
C TYR A 121 1.08 8.66 -0.23
N VAL A 122 1.47 8.90 1.03
CA VAL A 122 0.91 9.96 1.87
C VAL A 122 1.96 10.98 2.26
N ASP A 123 1.51 12.14 2.74
CA ASP A 123 2.41 13.19 3.22
C ASP A 123 3.14 12.71 4.48
N GLY A 124 4.47 12.57 4.39
CA GLY A 124 5.34 12.23 5.51
C GLY A 124 5.83 13.44 6.29
N THR A 125 5.43 14.64 5.93
CA THR A 125 5.92 15.89 6.50
C THR A 125 4.91 16.57 7.44
N GLU A 126 3.92 15.85 7.94
CA GLU A 126 2.82 16.41 8.75
C GLU A 126 3.28 17.20 9.98
N ASP A 127 4.39 16.79 10.59
CA ASP A 127 4.94 17.44 11.78
C ASP A 127 5.83 18.65 11.45
N ASP A 128 6.10 18.91 10.17
CA ASP A 128 6.94 20.03 9.73
C ASP A 128 6.21 20.87 8.68
N ALA A 129 5.54 21.92 9.14
CA ALA A 129 4.78 22.82 8.27
C ALA A 129 5.65 23.60 7.28
N SER A 130 6.97 23.65 7.48
CA SER A 130 7.90 24.35 6.58
C SER A 130 8.36 23.49 5.40
N THR A 131 8.12 22.17 5.46
CA THR A 131 8.53 21.22 4.43
C THR A 131 7.33 20.82 3.57
N THR A 132 7.48 20.95 2.25
CA THR A 132 6.47 20.51 1.29
C THR A 132 6.82 19.10 0.81
N PRO A 133 5.91 18.14 0.86
CA PRO A 133 6.19 16.79 0.37
C PRO A 133 6.45 16.80 -1.14
N THR A 134 7.27 15.85 -1.60
CA THR A 134 7.47 15.62 -3.02
C THR A 134 6.13 15.27 -3.69
N PRO A 135 5.76 15.93 -4.82
CA PRO A 135 4.46 15.71 -5.44
C PRO A 135 4.27 14.30 -6.00
N SER A 136 5.37 13.58 -6.26
CA SER A 136 5.32 12.18 -6.73
C SER A 136 6.58 11.45 -6.34
N ILE A 137 6.47 10.13 -6.21
CA ILE A 137 7.59 9.23 -5.95
C ILE A 137 7.64 8.15 -7.03
N THR A 138 8.82 7.57 -7.23
CA THR A 138 8.99 6.42 -8.10
C THR A 138 8.99 5.15 -7.25
N VAL A 139 8.12 4.21 -7.58
CA VAL A 139 8.04 2.89 -6.97
C VAL A 139 8.64 1.89 -7.93
N ARG A 140 9.62 1.13 -7.47
CA ARG A 140 10.29 0.13 -8.30
C ARG A 140 9.36 -1.05 -8.58
N ARG A 141 9.59 -1.70 -9.74
CA ARG A 141 8.80 -2.83 -10.27
C ARG A 141 8.71 -4.08 -9.38
N ASN A 142 9.40 -4.12 -8.25
CA ASN A 142 9.35 -5.26 -7.32
C ASN A 142 8.51 -4.97 -6.06
N ALA A 143 7.67 -3.95 -6.09
CA ALA A 143 6.74 -3.71 -4.99
C ALA A 143 5.68 -4.80 -4.93
N SER A 144 5.25 -5.16 -3.72
CA SER A 144 4.25 -6.19 -3.52
C SER A 144 3.28 -5.86 -2.39
N ILE A 145 2.07 -6.37 -2.52
CA ILE A 145 1.08 -6.40 -1.46
C ILE A 145 0.67 -7.85 -1.23
N THR A 146 0.83 -8.32 0.00
CA THR A 146 0.49 -9.69 0.41
C THR A 146 -0.67 -9.63 1.37
N VAL A 147 -1.68 -10.46 1.12
CA VAL A 147 -2.87 -10.56 1.97
C VAL A 147 -3.02 -12.00 2.44
N ALA A 148 -3.04 -12.20 3.74
CA ALA A 148 -3.24 -13.50 4.36
C ALA A 148 -4.42 -13.44 5.34
N ARG A 149 -5.35 -14.39 5.24
CA ARG A 149 -6.42 -14.51 6.21
C ARG A 149 -5.88 -15.17 7.48
N THR A 150 -6.09 -14.55 8.63
CA THR A 150 -5.60 -15.01 9.92
C THR A 150 -6.70 -15.55 10.85
N ALA A 151 -7.93 -15.24 10.58
CA ALA A 151 -9.06 -15.71 11.36
C ALA A 151 -10.38 -15.78 10.57
#